data_d2e2d759e365630b87f9eac7117f67a6
#
_entry.id   d2e2d759e365630b87f9eac7117f67a6
#
_cell.length_a   1.000
_cell.length_b   1.000
_cell.length_c   1.000
_cell.angle_alpha   90.00
_cell.angle_beta   90.00
_cell.angle_gamma   90.00
#
_symmetry.space_group_name_H-M   'P 1'
#
loop_
_entity.id
_entity.type
_entity.pdbx_description
1 polymer ?
#
loop_
_entity_poly.entity_id
_entity_poly.type
_entity_poly.pdbx_seq_one_letter_code
_entity_poly.pdbx_strand_id
1 'polypeptide(L)'
;LQFQIDDNTFWGIMHGDNSGYYEAFQILAGLYVYFGEKDRGAYWAHQADELKARANEVCWNGTFYTHFVKRTPITISGVDESKQLSLSNPMDVNRGLTDLKKAVSIIEEYRRRRETTAAFAEWFSIDPPFPDGIFGDKKLVQGAYVNGGIMPLVGGELARAAFENGFERYGVDILRRYWNLIGENQATYLWYFPNGAPASVETSTSPEAQSTDGWGSSAMLYALV
;
A
#
# COMPACT_ATOMS: atom_id res chain seq x y z
N LEU A 1 -10.07 -15.72 2.36
CA LEU A 1 -9.60 -15.75 0.98
C LEU A 1 -9.01 -17.13 0.70
N GLN A 2 -9.68 -17.93 -0.10
CA GLN A 2 -9.10 -19.18 -0.61
C GLN A 2 -8.42 -18.85 -1.93
N PHE A 3 -7.11 -18.96 -1.96
CA PHE A 3 -6.36 -18.92 -3.19
C PHE A 3 -6.32 -20.34 -3.77
N GLN A 4 -7.14 -20.61 -4.74
CA GLN A 4 -7.02 -21.83 -5.54
C GLN A 4 -6.09 -21.51 -6.70
N ILE A 5 -5.01 -22.26 -6.81
CA ILE A 5 -4.10 -22.23 -7.95
C ILE A 5 -4.60 -23.25 -8.95
N ASP A 6 -5.01 -22.79 -10.11
CA ASP A 6 -5.49 -23.62 -11.23
C ASP A 6 -4.96 -23.07 -12.57
N ASP A 7 -5.39 -23.65 -13.67
CA ASP A 7 -4.96 -23.26 -15.02
C ASP A 7 -5.38 -21.84 -15.41
N ASN A 8 -6.30 -21.21 -14.67
CA ASN A 8 -6.76 -19.83 -14.87
C ASN A 8 -6.06 -18.84 -13.95
N THR A 9 -5.10 -19.29 -13.13
CA THR A 9 -4.39 -18.43 -12.19
C THR A 9 -3.51 -17.43 -12.92
N PHE A 10 -3.69 -16.14 -12.62
CA PHE A 10 -2.84 -15.07 -13.11
C PHE A 10 -1.63 -14.89 -12.21
N TRP A 11 -0.45 -15.01 -12.82
CA TRP A 11 0.81 -14.83 -12.12
C TRP A 11 1.34 -13.40 -12.33
N GLY A 12 1.74 -12.78 -11.25
CA GLY A 12 2.35 -11.46 -11.25
C GLY A 12 3.37 -11.30 -10.13
N ILE A 13 4.23 -10.31 -10.28
CA ILE A 13 5.19 -9.89 -9.24
C ILE A 13 4.60 -8.65 -8.58
N MET A 14 4.29 -8.73 -7.29
CA MET A 14 3.76 -7.62 -6.51
C MET A 14 4.88 -6.99 -5.69
N HIS A 15 5.09 -5.68 -5.83
CA HIS A 15 6.16 -4.99 -5.12
C HIS A 15 5.96 -5.01 -3.61
N GLY A 16 4.72 -4.86 -3.12
CA GLY A 16 4.40 -4.85 -1.70
C GLY A 16 4.73 -6.14 -0.98
N ASP A 17 4.47 -7.30 -1.61
CA ASP A 17 4.87 -8.61 -1.06
C ASP A 17 6.39 -8.71 -0.99
N ASN A 18 7.08 -8.27 -2.05
CA ASN A 18 8.54 -8.30 -2.09
C ASN A 18 9.17 -7.36 -1.06
N SER A 19 8.59 -6.20 -0.79
CA SER A 19 9.07 -5.32 0.28
C SER A 19 8.91 -5.92 1.67
N GLY A 20 7.83 -6.66 1.90
CA GLY A 20 7.62 -7.41 3.14
C GLY A 20 8.68 -8.50 3.33
N TYR A 21 9.01 -9.26 2.28
CA TYR A 21 10.11 -10.24 2.33
C TYR A 21 11.47 -9.57 2.52
N TYR A 22 11.72 -8.44 1.87
CA TYR A 22 12.95 -7.66 2.06
C TYR A 22 13.14 -7.29 3.54
N GLU A 23 12.12 -6.69 4.16
CA GLU A 23 12.15 -6.33 5.57
C GLU A 23 12.35 -7.57 6.46
N ALA A 24 11.64 -8.66 6.20
CA ALA A 24 11.79 -9.90 6.95
C ALA A 24 13.22 -10.47 6.86
N PHE A 25 13.86 -10.41 5.69
CA PHE A 25 15.24 -10.86 5.52
C PHE A 25 16.23 -9.96 6.27
N GLN A 26 16.01 -8.65 6.31
CA GLN A 26 16.82 -7.72 7.10
C GLN A 26 16.71 -8.00 8.60
N ILE A 27 15.49 -8.23 9.09
CA ILE A 27 15.24 -8.59 10.50
C ILE A 27 15.93 -9.92 10.83
N LEU A 28 15.79 -10.91 9.97
CA LEU A 28 16.38 -12.23 10.16
C LEU A 28 17.90 -12.18 10.16
N ALA A 29 18.50 -11.38 9.26
CA ALA A 29 19.94 -11.12 9.24
C ALA A 29 20.42 -10.52 10.57
N GLY A 30 19.72 -9.50 11.06
CA GLY A 30 20.03 -8.87 12.36
C GLY A 30 19.92 -9.85 13.53
N LEU A 31 18.90 -10.69 13.57
CA LEU A 31 18.71 -11.70 14.62
C LEU A 31 19.84 -12.72 14.61
N TYR A 32 20.26 -13.24 13.45
CA TYR A 32 21.39 -14.17 13.38
C TYR A 32 22.70 -13.53 13.88
N VAL A 33 22.96 -12.28 13.48
CA VAL A 33 24.14 -11.54 13.99
C VAL A 33 24.07 -11.36 15.52
N TYR A 34 22.89 -11.01 16.05
CA TYR A 34 22.68 -10.85 17.49
C TYR A 34 22.97 -12.14 18.28
N PHE A 35 22.59 -13.30 17.73
CA PHE A 35 22.87 -14.61 18.33
C PHE A 35 24.26 -15.18 17.99
N GLY A 36 25.13 -14.41 17.34
CA GLY A 36 26.52 -14.81 17.04
C GLY A 36 26.71 -15.64 15.76
N GLU A 37 25.64 -15.89 15.01
CA GLU A 37 25.68 -16.68 13.77
C GLU A 37 25.94 -15.78 12.54
N LYS A 38 27.12 -15.17 12.49
CA LYS A 38 27.47 -14.15 11.50
C LYS A 38 27.34 -14.59 10.04
N ASP A 39 27.71 -15.83 9.73
CA ASP A 39 27.63 -16.34 8.35
C ASP A 39 26.18 -16.44 7.85
N ARG A 40 25.28 -16.88 8.72
CA ARG A 40 23.84 -16.88 8.42
C ARG A 40 23.27 -15.48 8.32
N GLY A 41 23.72 -14.56 9.18
CA GLY A 41 23.38 -13.15 9.09
C GLY A 41 23.79 -12.56 7.76
N ALA A 42 25.02 -12.81 7.30
CA ALA A 42 25.51 -12.37 6.01
C ALA A 42 24.73 -12.96 4.81
N TYR A 43 24.34 -14.23 4.90
CA TYR A 43 23.51 -14.87 3.88
C TYR A 43 22.17 -14.15 3.71
N TRP A 44 21.43 -13.90 4.82
CA TRP A 44 20.13 -13.25 4.75
C TRP A 44 20.20 -11.77 4.35
N ALA A 45 21.27 -11.07 4.76
CA ALA A 45 21.51 -9.72 4.29
C ALA A 45 21.72 -9.69 2.76
N HIS A 46 22.49 -10.63 2.22
CA HIS A 46 22.69 -10.77 0.77
C HIS A 46 21.38 -11.09 0.03
N GLN A 47 20.53 -11.99 0.59
CA GLN A 47 19.21 -12.25 0.00
C GLN A 47 18.31 -11.01 -0.01
N ALA A 48 18.36 -10.19 1.04
CA ALA A 48 17.65 -8.91 1.08
C ALA A 48 18.14 -7.96 -0.03
N ASP A 49 19.45 -7.80 -0.18
CA ASP A 49 20.05 -6.90 -1.19
C ASP A 49 19.69 -7.35 -2.62
N GLU A 50 19.76 -8.65 -2.92
CA GLU A 50 19.35 -9.20 -4.21
C GLU A 50 17.87 -8.95 -4.49
N LEU A 51 16.99 -9.18 -3.49
CA LEU A 51 15.56 -8.96 -3.63
C LEU A 51 15.25 -7.48 -3.88
N LYS A 52 15.89 -6.58 -3.12
CA LYS A 52 15.77 -5.13 -3.30
C LYS A 52 16.19 -4.71 -4.70
N ALA A 53 17.33 -5.19 -5.20
CA ALA A 53 17.82 -4.88 -6.53
C ALA A 53 16.80 -5.30 -7.61
N ARG A 54 16.32 -6.56 -7.55
CA ARG A 54 15.35 -7.10 -8.51
C ARG A 54 14.01 -6.39 -8.46
N ALA A 55 13.48 -6.11 -7.25
CA ALA A 55 12.21 -5.39 -7.10
C ALA A 55 12.30 -3.98 -7.70
N ASN A 56 13.43 -3.29 -7.49
CA ASN A 56 13.68 -1.98 -8.07
C ASN A 56 13.83 -2.02 -9.60
N GLU A 57 14.43 -3.07 -10.15
CA GLU A 57 14.58 -3.25 -11.59
C GLU A 57 13.24 -3.54 -12.27
N VAL A 58 12.43 -4.41 -11.66
CA VAL A 58 11.23 -4.99 -12.30
C VAL A 58 9.98 -4.14 -12.08
N CYS A 59 9.82 -3.55 -10.88
CA CYS A 59 8.56 -2.91 -10.49
C CYS A 59 8.58 -1.39 -10.59
N TRP A 60 9.76 -0.74 -10.64
CA TRP A 60 9.87 0.71 -10.68
C TRP A 60 9.55 1.26 -12.08
N ASN A 61 8.55 2.15 -12.20
CA ASN A 61 8.12 2.74 -13.47
C ASN A 61 8.75 4.11 -13.79
N GLY A 62 9.65 4.58 -12.93
CA GLY A 62 10.27 5.91 -13.04
C GLY A 62 9.76 6.92 -12.01
N THR A 63 8.59 6.69 -11.42
CA THR A 63 7.94 7.58 -10.44
C THR A 63 7.54 6.85 -9.16
N PHE A 64 7.01 5.63 -9.29
CA PHE A 64 6.55 4.77 -8.18
C PHE A 64 6.65 3.30 -8.59
N TYR A 65 6.39 2.38 -7.66
CA TYR A 65 6.29 0.97 -8.00
C TYR A 65 4.92 0.64 -8.57
N THR A 66 4.89 0.12 -9.79
CA THR A 66 3.68 -0.38 -10.45
C THR A 66 3.02 -1.46 -9.61
N HIS A 67 1.70 -1.44 -9.47
CA HIS A 67 0.93 -2.33 -8.61
C HIS A 67 1.37 -3.79 -8.73
N PHE A 68 1.44 -4.32 -9.94
CA PHE A 68 2.03 -5.64 -10.20
C PHE A 68 2.60 -5.73 -11.62
N VAL A 69 3.60 -6.61 -11.78
CA VAL A 69 4.19 -6.91 -13.08
C VAL A 69 3.71 -8.27 -13.54
N LYS A 70 2.94 -8.31 -14.61
CA LYS A 70 2.31 -9.53 -15.13
C LYS A 70 3.34 -10.54 -15.62
N ARG A 71 3.19 -11.79 -15.19
CA ARG A 71 3.90 -12.95 -15.72
C ARG A 71 3.00 -13.77 -16.65
N THR A 72 1.70 -13.78 -16.37
CA THR A 72 0.70 -14.31 -17.28
C THR A 72 0.31 -13.20 -18.27
N PRO A 73 0.38 -13.45 -19.59
CA PRO A 73 0.07 -12.44 -20.61
C PRO A 73 -1.44 -12.24 -20.71
N ILE A 74 -1.96 -11.30 -19.94
CA ILE A 74 -3.36 -10.87 -19.97
C ILE A 74 -3.45 -9.38 -20.27
N THR A 75 -4.54 -8.96 -20.90
CA THR A 75 -4.88 -7.55 -21.10
C THR A 75 -6.14 -7.23 -20.34
N ILE A 76 -6.09 -6.23 -19.46
CA ILE A 76 -7.26 -5.72 -18.76
C ILE A 76 -7.72 -4.46 -19.51
N SER A 77 -8.88 -4.56 -20.16
CA SER A 77 -9.44 -3.43 -20.89
C SER A 77 -9.91 -2.33 -19.93
N GLY A 78 -9.72 -1.08 -20.31
CA GLY A 78 -10.23 0.08 -19.57
C GLY A 78 -9.33 0.60 -18.45
N VAL A 79 -8.14 0.03 -18.27
CA VAL A 79 -7.15 0.53 -17.33
C VAL A 79 -5.74 0.48 -17.92
N ASP A 80 -4.95 1.51 -17.66
CA ASP A 80 -3.50 1.50 -17.90
C ASP A 80 -2.80 1.11 -16.60
N GLU A 81 -2.42 -0.16 -16.48
CA GLU A 81 -1.85 -0.73 -15.26
C GLU A 81 -0.50 -0.08 -14.90
N SER A 82 0.22 0.48 -15.87
CA SER A 82 1.47 1.20 -15.60
C SER A 82 1.28 2.48 -14.77
N LYS A 83 0.06 2.99 -14.73
CA LYS A 83 -0.32 4.19 -13.97
C LYS A 83 -0.94 3.88 -12.61
N GLN A 84 -1.13 2.61 -12.29
CA GLN A 84 -1.75 2.21 -11.03
C GLN A 84 -0.78 2.32 -9.85
N LEU A 85 -1.04 3.31 -9.01
CA LEU A 85 -0.39 3.47 -7.71
C LEU A 85 -1.16 2.65 -6.68
N SER A 86 -0.50 1.71 -6.02
CA SER A 86 -1.13 0.84 -5.02
C SER A 86 -0.74 1.20 -3.60
N LEU A 87 -1.54 0.72 -2.67
CA LEU A 87 -1.43 0.93 -1.23
C LEU A 87 -0.03 0.60 -0.65
N SER A 88 0.74 -0.27 -1.30
CA SER A 88 2.03 -0.72 -0.78
C SER A 88 3.17 0.27 -1.01
N ASN A 89 3.00 1.29 -1.86
CA ASN A 89 4.08 2.24 -2.14
C ASN A 89 4.61 2.98 -0.89
N PRO A 90 3.78 3.50 0.04
CA PRO A 90 4.29 4.07 1.29
C PRO A 90 4.95 3.01 2.19
N MET A 91 4.43 1.79 2.19
CA MET A 91 5.04 0.67 2.94
C MET A 91 6.43 0.32 2.41
N ASP A 92 6.64 0.38 1.08
CA ASP A 92 7.96 0.14 0.47
C ASP A 92 8.99 1.19 0.89
N VAL A 93 8.55 2.44 1.06
CA VAL A 93 9.39 3.51 1.64
C VAL A 93 9.76 3.15 3.06
N ASN A 94 8.78 2.87 3.91
CA ASN A 94 8.97 2.61 5.34
C ASN A 94 9.77 1.33 5.63
N ARG A 95 9.71 0.34 4.73
CA ARG A 95 10.49 -0.91 4.81
C ARG A 95 11.90 -0.78 4.24
N GLY A 96 12.24 0.37 3.66
CA GLY A 96 13.58 0.62 3.12
C GLY A 96 13.85 -0.01 1.75
N LEU A 97 12.82 -0.41 1.00
CA LEU A 97 12.98 -0.91 -0.36
C LEU A 97 13.49 0.20 -1.30
N THR A 98 13.13 1.45 -1.03
CA THR A 98 13.51 2.65 -1.77
C THR A 98 14.89 3.18 -1.36
N ASP A 99 15.49 3.99 -2.22
CA ASP A 99 16.43 5.03 -1.84
C ASP A 99 15.68 6.35 -1.58
N LEU A 100 16.37 7.37 -1.08
CA LEU A 100 15.78 8.68 -0.78
C LEU A 100 15.11 9.31 -2.02
N LYS A 101 15.71 9.20 -3.20
CA LYS A 101 15.15 9.77 -4.43
C LYS A 101 13.82 9.13 -4.80
N LYS A 102 13.71 7.82 -4.68
CA LYS A 102 12.48 7.09 -4.93
C LYS A 102 11.42 7.37 -3.85
N ALA A 103 11.82 7.44 -2.58
CA ALA A 103 10.93 7.80 -1.48
C ALA A 103 10.29 9.16 -1.71
N VAL A 104 11.09 10.17 -2.04
CA VAL A 104 10.61 11.52 -2.39
C VAL A 104 9.68 11.47 -3.59
N SER A 105 10.02 10.72 -4.64
CA SER A 105 9.20 10.59 -5.85
C SER A 105 7.82 10.00 -5.55
N ILE A 106 7.75 8.97 -4.70
CA ILE A 106 6.50 8.35 -4.28
C ILE A 106 5.65 9.35 -3.48
N ILE A 107 6.22 10.03 -2.49
CA ILE A 107 5.50 11.01 -1.66
C ILE A 107 4.94 12.15 -2.51
N GLU A 108 5.75 12.68 -3.45
CA GLU A 108 5.31 13.73 -4.37
C GLU A 108 4.19 13.25 -5.30
N GLU A 109 4.19 11.99 -5.73
CA GLU A 109 3.11 11.44 -6.54
C GLU A 109 1.79 11.36 -5.75
N TYR A 110 1.82 10.97 -4.47
CA TYR A 110 0.63 11.04 -3.60
C TYR A 110 0.15 12.48 -3.43
N ARG A 111 1.04 13.44 -3.22
CA ARG A 111 0.70 14.87 -3.12
C ARG A 111 0.05 15.38 -4.41
N ARG A 112 0.62 15.02 -5.57
CA ARG A 112 0.05 15.38 -6.87
C ARG A 112 -1.35 14.80 -7.05
N ARG A 113 -1.56 13.55 -6.68
CA ARG A 113 -2.90 12.94 -6.72
C ARG A 113 -3.87 13.63 -5.76
N ARG A 114 -3.41 14.03 -4.59
CA ARG A 114 -4.22 14.83 -3.65
C ARG A 114 -4.77 16.12 -4.29
N GLU A 115 -3.98 16.79 -5.11
CA GLU A 115 -4.37 18.04 -5.79
C GLU A 115 -5.34 17.80 -6.96
N THR A 116 -5.32 16.63 -7.57
CA THR A 116 -6.07 16.33 -8.80
C THR A 116 -7.28 15.44 -8.60
N THR A 117 -7.36 14.74 -7.47
CA THR A 117 -8.48 13.84 -7.18
C THR A 117 -9.72 14.57 -6.69
N ALA A 118 -10.91 14.04 -7.04
CA ALA A 118 -12.18 14.42 -6.42
C ALA A 118 -12.44 13.67 -5.10
N ALA A 119 -11.61 12.68 -4.74
CA ALA A 119 -11.73 11.96 -3.48
C ALA A 119 -11.37 12.87 -2.29
N PHE A 120 -11.95 12.59 -1.13
CA PHE A 120 -11.66 13.35 0.10
C PHE A 120 -10.22 13.15 0.59
N ALA A 121 -9.57 12.06 0.19
CA ALA A 121 -8.17 11.77 0.49
C ALA A 121 -7.52 10.93 -0.63
N GLU A 122 -6.20 10.96 -0.68
CA GLU A 122 -5.35 10.24 -1.63
C GLU A 122 -4.87 8.87 -1.12
N TRP A 123 -5.44 8.36 -0.06
CA TRP A 123 -5.06 7.08 0.58
C TRP A 123 -5.67 5.88 -0.12
N PHE A 124 -5.57 5.85 -1.44
CA PHE A 124 -6.17 4.82 -2.28
C PHE A 124 -5.57 3.43 -2.02
N SER A 125 -6.43 2.42 -2.01
CA SER A 125 -5.97 1.04 -2.13
C SER A 125 -5.28 0.80 -3.48
N ILE A 126 -5.83 1.37 -4.54
CA ILE A 126 -5.25 1.47 -5.89
C ILE A 126 -5.84 2.66 -6.63
N ASP A 127 -5.04 3.38 -7.41
CA ASP A 127 -5.49 4.50 -8.25
C ASP A 127 -4.67 4.56 -9.56
N PRO A 128 -5.33 4.55 -10.73
CA PRO A 128 -6.76 4.40 -10.98
C PRO A 128 -7.27 2.99 -10.63
N PRO A 129 -8.56 2.87 -10.23
CA PRO A 129 -9.15 1.57 -9.95
C PRO A 129 -9.34 0.74 -11.21
N PHE A 130 -9.50 -0.57 -11.04
CA PHE A 130 -9.90 -1.45 -12.13
C PHE A 130 -11.36 -1.23 -12.55
N PRO A 131 -11.72 -1.48 -13.83
CA PRO A 131 -13.10 -1.45 -14.25
C PRO A 131 -14.01 -2.39 -13.44
N ASP A 132 -15.28 -2.02 -13.31
CA ASP A 132 -16.27 -2.84 -12.62
C ASP A 132 -16.37 -4.24 -13.25
N GLY A 133 -16.53 -5.25 -12.41
CA GLY A 133 -16.68 -6.64 -12.82
C GLY A 133 -15.37 -7.43 -12.99
N ILE A 134 -14.20 -6.78 -12.94
CA ILE A 134 -12.89 -7.47 -13.08
C ILE A 134 -12.68 -8.51 -11.95
N PHE A 135 -13.10 -8.21 -10.76
CA PHE A 135 -12.89 -9.10 -9.59
C PHE A 135 -13.94 -10.22 -9.46
N GLY A 136 -14.96 -10.25 -10.32
CA GLY A 136 -16.07 -11.21 -10.21
C GLY A 136 -16.99 -10.99 -8.99
N ASP A 137 -16.59 -10.23 -7.99
CA ASP A 137 -17.42 -9.82 -6.86
C ASP A 137 -18.08 -8.47 -7.14
N LYS A 138 -19.44 -8.47 -7.12
CA LYS A 138 -20.24 -7.27 -7.40
C LYS A 138 -20.05 -6.13 -6.41
N LYS A 139 -19.47 -6.39 -5.24
CA LYS A 139 -19.15 -5.37 -4.23
C LYS A 139 -17.85 -4.64 -4.51
N LEU A 140 -16.97 -5.19 -5.35
CA LEU A 140 -15.69 -4.58 -5.72
C LEU A 140 -15.81 -3.65 -6.93
N VAL A 141 -16.81 -2.76 -6.88
CA VAL A 141 -16.94 -1.67 -7.85
C VAL A 141 -15.82 -0.63 -7.67
N GLN A 142 -15.63 0.25 -8.64
CA GLN A 142 -14.66 1.35 -8.53
C GLN A 142 -14.92 2.20 -7.29
N GLY A 143 -13.87 2.46 -6.53
CA GLY A 143 -13.93 3.19 -5.26
C GLY A 143 -14.25 2.34 -4.04
N ALA A 144 -14.45 1.02 -4.20
CA ALA A 144 -14.76 0.13 -3.09
C ALA A 144 -13.54 -0.71 -2.69
N TYR A 145 -13.25 -0.79 -1.39
CA TYR A 145 -12.24 -1.63 -0.75
C TYR A 145 -10.91 -1.67 -1.53
N VAL A 146 -10.49 -2.86 -2.00
CA VAL A 146 -9.22 -3.04 -2.75
C VAL A 146 -9.27 -2.46 -4.16
N ASN A 147 -10.42 -2.00 -4.63
CA ASN A 147 -10.60 -1.41 -5.96
C ASN A 147 -10.78 0.12 -5.91
N GLY A 148 -9.89 0.81 -5.25
CA GLY A 148 -9.88 2.27 -5.18
C GLY A 148 -10.50 2.87 -3.91
N GLY A 149 -10.84 2.03 -2.91
CA GLY A 149 -11.27 2.52 -1.60
C GLY A 149 -10.17 3.33 -0.90
N ILE A 150 -10.58 4.31 -0.11
CA ILE A 150 -9.69 5.14 0.68
C ILE A 150 -9.43 4.43 2.01
N MET A 151 -8.17 4.11 2.28
CA MET A 151 -7.78 3.31 3.44
C MET A 151 -6.95 4.13 4.44
N PRO A 152 -7.40 4.31 5.69
CA PRO A 152 -6.58 4.95 6.73
C PRO A 152 -5.22 4.27 6.95
N LEU A 153 -5.11 2.96 6.74
CA LEU A 153 -3.83 2.25 6.75
C LEU A 153 -2.80 2.88 5.79
N VAL A 154 -3.22 3.16 4.56
CA VAL A 154 -2.36 3.81 3.56
C VAL A 154 -1.99 5.23 3.99
N GLY A 155 -2.94 5.95 4.58
CA GLY A 155 -2.72 7.30 5.12
C GLY A 155 -1.68 7.30 6.25
N GLY A 156 -1.74 6.34 7.18
CA GLY A 156 -0.77 6.23 8.27
C GLY A 156 0.64 5.90 7.78
N GLU A 157 0.76 4.92 6.88
CA GLU A 157 2.04 4.59 6.26
C GLU A 157 2.62 5.77 5.45
N LEU A 158 1.78 6.51 4.75
CA LEU A 158 2.18 7.70 4.00
C LEU A 158 2.61 8.86 4.92
N ALA A 159 1.92 9.04 6.06
CA ALA A 159 2.30 10.05 7.05
C ALA A 159 3.68 9.73 7.65
N ARG A 160 3.94 8.48 8.00
CA ARG A 160 5.24 8.03 8.47
C ARG A 160 6.33 8.26 7.41
N ALA A 161 6.10 7.80 6.18
CA ALA A 161 7.03 8.04 5.07
C ALA A 161 7.31 9.54 4.88
N ALA A 162 6.29 10.39 5.01
CA ALA A 162 6.42 11.85 4.90
C ALA A 162 7.30 12.41 6.02
N PHE A 163 7.10 12.03 7.28
CA PHE A 163 7.92 12.47 8.41
C PHE A 163 9.39 12.07 8.25
N GLU A 164 9.65 10.82 7.87
CA GLU A 164 11.01 10.29 7.72
C GLU A 164 11.77 10.88 6.51
N ASN A 165 11.08 11.53 5.56
CA ASN A 165 11.68 12.03 4.33
C ASN A 165 11.53 13.56 4.10
N GLY A 166 11.29 14.35 5.16
CA GLY A 166 11.31 15.81 5.11
C GLY A 166 10.01 16.46 4.61
N PHE A 167 8.88 15.77 4.70
CA PHE A 167 7.54 16.26 4.36
C PHE A 167 6.64 16.40 5.59
N GLU A 168 7.15 16.87 6.71
CA GLU A 168 6.47 16.86 8.02
C GLU A 168 5.11 17.58 7.97
N ARG A 169 5.01 18.69 7.24
CA ARG A 169 3.74 19.42 7.09
C ARG A 169 2.66 18.56 6.42
N TYR A 170 3.08 17.74 5.46
CA TYR A 170 2.17 16.83 4.77
C TYR A 170 1.75 15.68 5.68
N GLY A 171 2.69 15.09 6.43
CA GLY A 171 2.39 14.08 7.44
C GLY A 171 1.40 14.60 8.50
N VAL A 172 1.62 15.80 9.02
CA VAL A 172 0.68 16.44 9.96
C VAL A 172 -0.70 16.67 9.33
N ASP A 173 -0.77 17.09 8.05
CA ASP A 173 -2.04 17.25 7.35
C ASP A 173 -2.81 15.94 7.24
N ILE A 174 -2.14 14.83 6.90
CA ILE A 174 -2.76 13.50 6.84
C ILE A 174 -3.35 13.12 8.20
N LEU A 175 -2.58 13.23 9.28
CA LEU A 175 -3.03 12.89 10.64
C LEU A 175 -4.21 13.76 11.08
N ARG A 176 -4.19 15.05 10.76
CA ARG A 176 -5.29 15.98 11.08
C ARG A 176 -6.56 15.64 10.32
N ARG A 177 -6.46 15.28 9.05
CA ARG A 177 -7.62 14.84 8.24
C ARG A 177 -8.24 13.55 8.80
N TYR A 178 -7.40 12.61 9.22
CA TYR A 178 -7.90 11.38 9.86
C TYR A 178 -8.57 11.66 11.20
N TRP A 179 -7.99 12.54 12.02
CA TRP A 179 -8.60 12.97 13.30
C TRP A 179 -9.99 13.57 13.08
N ASN A 180 -10.15 14.44 12.08
CA ASN A 180 -11.43 15.02 11.73
C ASN A 180 -12.43 13.95 11.27
N LEU A 181 -11.97 13.00 10.43
CA LEU A 181 -12.80 11.91 9.93
C LEU A 181 -13.34 11.02 11.07
N ILE A 182 -12.52 10.73 12.08
CA ILE A 182 -12.97 10.03 13.30
C ILE A 182 -14.00 10.89 14.05
N GLY A 183 -13.75 12.17 14.19
CA GLY A 183 -14.67 13.11 14.86
C GLY A 183 -16.04 13.17 14.19
N GLU A 184 -16.07 13.17 12.87
CA GLU A 184 -17.30 13.18 12.06
C GLU A 184 -18.07 11.86 12.13
N ASN A 185 -17.37 10.74 12.03
CA ASN A 185 -17.99 9.41 12.00
C ASN A 185 -18.16 8.76 13.38
N GLN A 186 -17.52 9.30 14.43
CA GLN A 186 -17.46 8.72 15.79
C GLN A 186 -16.99 7.26 15.80
N ALA A 187 -16.19 6.87 14.79
CA ALA A 187 -15.76 5.50 14.52
C ALA A 187 -14.52 5.48 13.62
N THR A 188 -13.86 4.32 13.58
CA THR A 188 -12.74 4.04 12.68
C THR A 188 -13.15 2.92 11.73
N TYR A 189 -13.10 3.17 10.43
CA TYR A 189 -13.46 2.19 9.41
C TYR A 189 -12.23 1.70 8.66
N LEU A 190 -12.24 0.46 8.22
CA LEU A 190 -11.18 -0.16 7.43
C LEU A 190 -10.93 0.62 6.13
N TRP A 191 -12.01 1.07 5.49
CA TRP A 191 -11.95 1.85 4.28
C TRP A 191 -13.19 2.74 4.12
N TYR A 192 -13.08 3.73 3.25
CA TYR A 192 -14.14 4.68 2.88
C TYR A 192 -14.25 4.74 1.37
N PHE A 193 -15.44 5.05 0.87
CA PHE A 193 -15.60 5.43 -0.52
C PHE A 193 -14.91 6.79 -0.81
N PRO A 194 -14.56 7.09 -2.07
CA PRO A 194 -13.92 8.37 -2.44
C PRO A 194 -14.72 9.61 -2.00
N ASN A 195 -16.04 9.52 -1.86
CA ASN A 195 -16.90 10.61 -1.39
C ASN A 195 -16.92 10.76 0.14
N GLY A 196 -16.18 9.96 0.89
CA GLY A 196 -16.12 9.98 2.35
C GLY A 196 -17.13 9.08 3.06
N ALA A 197 -18.04 8.43 2.34
CA ALA A 197 -18.96 7.47 2.96
C ALA A 197 -18.19 6.26 3.51
N PRO A 198 -18.41 5.88 4.78
CA PRO A 198 -17.71 4.75 5.36
C PRO A 198 -18.18 3.42 4.75
N ALA A 199 -17.27 2.43 4.77
CA ALA A 199 -17.61 1.06 4.43
C ALA A 199 -18.66 0.50 5.41
N SER A 200 -19.50 -0.40 4.90
CA SER A 200 -20.44 -1.16 5.72
C SER A 200 -20.34 -2.65 5.42
N VAL A 201 -20.97 -3.48 6.23
CA VAL A 201 -21.05 -4.94 6.00
C VAL A 201 -21.74 -5.24 4.66
N GLU A 202 -22.68 -4.39 4.24
CA GLU A 202 -23.41 -4.53 2.99
C GLU A 202 -22.55 -4.19 1.76
N THR A 203 -21.64 -3.24 1.91
CA THR A 203 -20.79 -2.74 0.81
C THR A 203 -19.41 -3.40 0.76
N SER A 204 -19.01 -4.14 1.79
CA SER A 204 -17.72 -4.81 1.85
C SER A 204 -17.80 -6.29 1.49
N THR A 205 -16.72 -6.81 0.91
CA THR A 205 -16.52 -8.26 0.71
C THR A 205 -16.19 -8.97 2.03
N SER A 206 -15.76 -8.23 3.03
CA SER A 206 -15.43 -8.75 4.36
C SER A 206 -16.57 -8.48 5.33
N PRO A 207 -17.06 -9.48 6.08
CA PRO A 207 -18.00 -9.27 7.17
C PRO A 207 -17.37 -8.48 8.33
N GLU A 208 -16.05 -8.27 8.31
CA GLU A 208 -15.28 -7.52 9.31
C GLU A 208 -15.23 -6.01 9.03
N ALA A 209 -15.83 -5.53 7.95
CA ALA A 209 -15.95 -4.09 7.67
C ALA A 209 -16.89 -3.43 8.67
N GLN A 210 -16.40 -3.26 9.88
CA GLN A 210 -17.11 -2.68 11.02
C GLN A 210 -16.50 -1.32 11.38
N SER A 211 -17.20 -0.61 12.25
CA SER A 211 -16.82 0.70 12.76
C SER A 211 -15.66 0.70 13.79
N THR A 212 -14.87 -0.36 13.85
CA THR A 212 -13.82 -0.57 14.86
C THR A 212 -12.53 -1.08 14.23
N ASP A 213 -12.13 -0.49 13.10
CA ASP A 213 -10.88 -0.90 12.44
C ASP A 213 -9.65 -0.48 13.25
N GLY A 214 -8.79 -1.47 13.54
CA GLY A 214 -7.52 -1.27 14.24
C GLY A 214 -6.33 -0.99 13.31
N TRP A 215 -6.36 -1.41 12.06
CA TRP A 215 -5.21 -1.32 11.16
C TRP A 215 -4.89 0.12 10.78
N GLY A 216 -5.89 0.86 10.32
CA GLY A 216 -5.73 2.27 9.98
C GLY A 216 -5.38 3.12 11.20
N SER A 217 -6.05 2.88 12.33
CA SER A 217 -5.77 3.58 13.59
C SER A 217 -4.35 3.30 14.09
N SER A 218 -3.89 2.05 14.02
CA SER A 218 -2.53 1.68 14.42
C SER A 218 -1.47 2.33 13.51
N ALA A 219 -1.69 2.33 12.19
CA ALA A 219 -0.76 2.97 11.26
C ALA A 219 -0.66 4.50 11.50
N MET A 220 -1.80 5.15 11.75
CA MET A 220 -1.83 6.58 12.06
C MET A 220 -1.14 6.90 13.40
N LEU A 221 -1.35 6.06 14.43
CA LEU A 221 -0.65 6.22 15.72
C LEU A 221 0.84 5.94 15.59
N TYR A 222 1.23 4.93 14.83
CA TYR A 222 2.63 4.58 14.61
C TYR A 222 3.40 5.68 13.88
N ALA A 223 2.73 6.47 13.04
CA ALA A 223 3.35 7.63 12.39
C ALA A 223 3.68 8.79 13.36
N LEU A 224 3.18 8.75 14.61
CA LEU A 224 3.47 9.75 15.65
C LEU A 224 4.67 9.38 16.55
N VAL A 225 5.18 8.16 16.48
CA VAL A 225 6.28 7.63 17.29
C VAL A 225 7.59 7.65 16.52
#